data_a6105ebadda4ba8f14f9318301f08f78
#
_entry.id   a6105ebadda4ba8f14f9318301f08f78
#
_cell.length_a   1.000
_cell.length_b   1.000
_cell.length_c   1.000
_cell.angle_alpha   90.00
_cell.angle_beta   90.00
_cell.angle_gamma   90.00
#
_symmetry.space_group_name_H-M   'P 1'
#
loop_
_entity.id
_entity.type
_entity.pdbx_description
1 polymer ?
#
loop_
_entity_poly.entity_id
_entity_poly.type
_entity_poly.pdbx_seq_one_letter_code
_entity_poly.pdbx_strand_id
1 'polypeptide(L)'
;MKFDLHCHTKEGSIDSKVSVERYVELLKAKGFDGFMISDHNSYKGCRAWDHIRHRPEYKDFVVIRGVEYDTKDAGHILVIMPDNLYLPILNVRGMTLKRLLKIVHRFGG
;
A
#
# COMPACT_ATOMS: atom_id res chain seq x y z
N MET A 1 16.83 -8.32 -7.23
CA MET A 1 15.50 -8.16 -6.62
C MET A 1 14.52 -7.57 -7.61
N LYS A 2 13.30 -8.04 -7.59
CA LYS A 2 12.27 -7.61 -8.52
C LYS A 2 10.99 -7.27 -7.76
N PHE A 3 10.56 -6.00 -7.84
CA PHE A 3 9.39 -5.47 -7.12
C PHE A 3 8.46 -4.73 -8.07
N ASP A 4 7.15 -4.84 -7.82
CA ASP A 4 6.16 -3.92 -8.39
C ASP A 4 5.83 -2.88 -7.33
N LEU A 5 6.04 -1.61 -7.64
CA LEU A 5 5.94 -0.52 -6.67
C LEU A 5 4.62 0.26 -6.73
N HIS A 6 3.64 -0.20 -7.49
CA HIS A 6 2.35 0.50 -7.58
C HIS A 6 1.23 -0.50 -7.89
N CYS A 7 0.61 -1.04 -6.85
CA CYS A 7 -0.48 -2.00 -7.00
C CYS A 7 -1.70 -1.61 -6.18
N HIS A 8 -2.88 -1.76 -6.79
CA HIS A 8 -4.17 -1.60 -6.13
C HIS A 8 -4.78 -2.96 -5.88
N THR A 9 -5.33 -3.17 -4.68
CA THR A 9 -5.93 -4.44 -4.29
C THR A 9 -7.45 -4.36 -4.27
N LYS A 10 -8.09 -5.50 -4.46
CA LYS A 10 -9.55 -5.63 -4.36
C LYS A 10 -10.07 -5.17 -2.99
N GLU A 11 -9.33 -5.45 -1.94
CA GLU A 11 -9.73 -5.13 -0.57
C GLU A 11 -9.76 -3.63 -0.30
N GLY A 12 -8.88 -2.86 -0.94
CA GLY A 12 -8.70 -1.44 -0.67
C GLY A 12 -9.14 -0.49 -1.76
N SER A 13 -9.33 -0.95 -2.98
CA SER A 13 -9.63 -0.09 -4.14
C SER A 13 -10.77 -0.63 -4.97
N ILE A 14 -11.74 0.23 -5.28
CA ILE A 14 -12.89 -0.16 -6.12
C ILE A 14 -12.50 -0.41 -7.58
N ASP A 15 -11.36 0.11 -8.01
CA ASP A 15 -10.83 -0.04 -9.37
C ASP A 15 -10.00 -1.30 -9.56
N SER A 16 -9.85 -2.14 -8.55
CA SER A 16 -9.12 -3.38 -8.63
C SER A 16 -10.01 -4.60 -8.37
N LYS A 17 -9.74 -5.68 -9.09
CA LYS A 17 -10.43 -6.97 -8.93
C LYS A 17 -9.51 -8.06 -8.37
N VAL A 18 -8.25 -7.75 -8.13
CA VAL A 18 -7.25 -8.73 -7.68
C VAL A 18 -7.02 -8.59 -6.19
N SER A 19 -7.26 -9.67 -5.45
CA SER A 19 -7.02 -9.71 -4.00
C SER A 19 -5.52 -9.69 -3.70
N VAL A 20 -5.17 -9.30 -2.47
CA VAL A 20 -3.78 -9.34 -1.99
C VAL A 20 -3.20 -10.74 -2.13
N GLU A 21 -3.93 -11.76 -1.70
CA GLU A 21 -3.50 -13.16 -1.80
C GLU A 21 -3.19 -13.54 -3.24
N ARG A 22 -4.06 -13.16 -4.17
CA ARG A 22 -3.88 -13.46 -5.59
C ARG A 22 -2.66 -12.74 -6.18
N TYR A 23 -2.44 -11.48 -5.78
CA TYR A 23 -1.24 -10.74 -6.19
C TYR A 23 0.03 -11.45 -5.75
N VAL A 24 0.09 -11.86 -4.50
CA VAL A 24 1.27 -12.58 -3.97
C VAL A 24 1.53 -13.85 -4.77
N GLU A 25 0.51 -14.65 -5.01
CA GLU A 25 0.64 -15.89 -5.78
C GLU A 25 1.12 -15.63 -7.21
N LEU A 26 0.50 -14.67 -7.90
CA LEU A 26 0.85 -14.36 -9.29
C LEU A 26 2.26 -13.79 -9.41
N LEU A 27 2.64 -12.87 -8.52
CA LEU A 27 3.96 -12.25 -8.57
C LEU A 27 5.07 -13.23 -8.19
N LYS A 28 4.84 -14.07 -7.20
CA LYS A 28 5.78 -15.14 -6.86
C LYS A 28 5.99 -16.09 -8.05
N ALA A 29 4.91 -16.49 -8.72
CA ALA A 29 4.99 -17.35 -9.91
C ALA A 29 5.80 -16.71 -11.04
N LYS A 30 5.82 -15.37 -11.11
CA LYS A 30 6.59 -14.62 -12.11
C LYS A 30 8.02 -14.27 -11.65
N GLY A 31 8.44 -14.75 -10.49
CA GLY A 31 9.78 -14.50 -9.98
C GLY A 31 9.97 -13.17 -9.28
N PHE A 32 8.88 -12.49 -8.87
CA PHE A 32 8.98 -11.26 -8.07
C PHE A 32 9.33 -11.59 -6.63
N ASP A 33 10.10 -10.70 -6.01
CA ASP A 33 10.49 -10.79 -4.60
C ASP A 33 9.51 -10.07 -3.68
N GLY A 34 8.71 -9.18 -4.23
CA GLY A 34 7.72 -8.43 -3.46
C GLY A 34 6.95 -7.42 -4.29
N PHE A 35 6.09 -6.66 -3.61
CA PHE A 35 5.35 -5.55 -4.23
C PHE A 35 4.95 -4.52 -3.19
N MET A 36 4.49 -3.36 -3.66
CA MET A 36 3.92 -2.33 -2.81
C MET A 36 2.40 -2.33 -2.95
N ILE A 37 1.70 -2.40 -1.84
CA ILE A 37 0.26 -2.13 -1.80
C ILE A 37 0.08 -0.62 -1.68
N SER A 38 -0.63 -0.01 -2.64
CA SER A 38 -0.85 1.42 -2.72
C SER A 38 -2.29 1.74 -3.10
N ASP A 39 -3.24 1.28 -2.28
CA ASP A 39 -4.65 1.53 -2.52
C ASP A 39 -5.01 2.99 -2.32
N HIS A 40 -6.07 3.46 -3.01
CA HIS A 40 -6.55 4.83 -2.89
C HIS A 40 -7.09 5.10 -1.48
N ASN A 41 -6.42 5.97 -0.72
CA ASN A 41 -6.85 6.42 0.60
C ASN A 41 -7.31 5.29 1.55
N SER A 42 -6.66 4.13 1.48
CA SER A 42 -7.08 2.96 2.24
C SER A 42 -5.91 2.06 2.60
N TYR A 43 -5.92 1.55 3.83
CA TYR A 43 -4.99 0.51 4.30
C TYR A 43 -5.63 -0.89 4.33
N LYS A 44 -6.84 -1.04 3.77
CA LYS A 44 -7.53 -2.35 3.82
C LYS A 44 -6.74 -3.47 3.17
N GLY A 45 -6.08 -3.19 2.03
CA GLY A 45 -5.20 -4.15 1.38
C GLY A 45 -4.00 -4.50 2.24
N CYS A 46 -3.40 -3.51 2.90
CA CYS A 46 -2.28 -3.73 3.81
C CYS A 46 -2.69 -4.61 5.01
N ARG A 47 -3.87 -4.36 5.57
CA ARG A 47 -4.40 -5.18 6.67
C ARG A 47 -4.71 -6.61 6.21
N ALA A 48 -5.20 -6.78 4.99
CA ALA A 48 -5.41 -8.10 4.42
C ALA A 48 -4.09 -8.88 4.33
N TRP A 49 -3.01 -8.23 3.91
CA TRP A 49 -1.68 -8.83 3.93
C TRP A 49 -1.24 -9.20 5.35
N ASP A 50 -1.49 -8.33 6.33
CA ASP A 50 -1.11 -8.60 7.73
C ASP A 50 -1.76 -9.88 8.27
N HIS A 51 -2.94 -10.24 7.77
CA HIS A 51 -3.63 -11.47 8.17
C HIS A 51 -3.03 -12.74 7.57
N ILE A 52 -2.37 -12.67 6.42
CA ILE A 52 -1.88 -13.86 5.70
C ILE A 52 -0.35 -13.96 5.66
N ARG A 53 0.38 -12.89 5.99
CA ARG A 53 1.84 -12.81 5.85
C ARG A 53 2.60 -13.89 6.63
N HIS A 54 2.01 -14.43 7.68
CA HIS A 54 2.63 -15.44 8.53
C HIS A 54 2.60 -16.84 7.93
N ARG A 55 1.93 -17.05 6.81
CA ARG A 55 1.89 -18.35 6.15
C ARG A 55 3.31 -18.75 5.70
N PRO A 56 3.72 -20.02 5.88
CA PRO A 56 5.08 -20.46 5.54
C PRO A 56 5.49 -20.19 4.11
N GLU A 57 4.55 -20.29 3.16
CA GLU A 57 4.80 -20.04 1.74
C GLU A 57 5.11 -18.59 1.42
N TYR A 58 4.82 -17.64 2.34
CA TYR A 58 5.02 -16.20 2.14
C TYR A 58 6.19 -15.62 2.93
N LYS A 59 6.93 -16.43 3.67
CA LYS A 59 7.95 -15.93 4.61
C LYS A 59 9.04 -15.07 3.96
N ASP A 60 9.39 -15.35 2.71
CA ASP A 60 10.44 -14.62 1.99
C ASP A 60 9.90 -13.56 1.04
N PHE A 61 8.59 -13.39 0.98
CA PHE A 61 7.96 -12.40 0.11
C PHE A 61 7.80 -11.07 0.86
N VAL A 62 8.28 -9.98 0.24
CA VAL A 62 8.29 -8.65 0.87
C VAL A 62 7.12 -7.82 0.37
N VAL A 63 6.31 -7.29 1.28
CA VAL A 63 5.23 -6.35 0.93
C VAL A 63 5.49 -5.01 1.58
N ILE A 64 5.65 -3.98 0.75
CA ILE A 64 5.76 -2.59 1.20
C ILE A 64 4.34 -2.07 1.38
N ARG A 65 4.04 -1.56 2.56
CA ARG A 65 2.72 -1.04 2.89
C ARG A 65 2.66 0.46 2.67
N GLY A 66 1.75 0.88 1.82
CA GLY A 66 1.55 2.28 1.52
C GLY A 66 0.13 2.59 1.10
N VAL A 67 -0.10 3.83 0.73
CA VAL A 67 -1.36 4.29 0.15
C VAL A 67 -1.05 5.23 -1.01
N GLU A 68 -1.97 5.29 -1.97
CA GLU A 68 -2.00 6.36 -2.95
C GLU A 68 -2.99 7.40 -2.46
N TYR A 69 -2.47 8.53 -1.96
CA TYR A 69 -3.32 9.59 -1.41
C TYR A 69 -3.80 10.53 -2.53
N ASP A 70 -5.11 10.73 -2.60
CA ASP A 70 -5.72 11.65 -3.55
C ASP A 70 -5.74 13.05 -2.95
N THR A 71 -4.77 13.89 -3.35
CA THR A 71 -4.72 15.28 -2.87
C THR A 71 -5.78 16.14 -3.54
N LYS A 72 -6.11 17.25 -2.88
CA LYS A 72 -7.05 18.24 -3.42
C LYS A 72 -6.47 19.00 -4.62
N ASP A 73 -5.15 19.22 -4.67
CA ASP A 73 -4.53 20.19 -5.57
C ASP A 73 -3.32 19.67 -6.37
N ALA A 74 -2.84 18.45 -6.11
CA ALA A 74 -1.60 17.98 -6.72
C ALA A 74 -1.68 16.53 -7.23
N GLY A 75 -2.88 16.01 -7.45
CA GLY A 75 -3.07 14.64 -7.93
C GLY A 75 -2.79 13.59 -6.86
N HIS A 76 -2.32 12.43 -7.29
CA HIS A 76 -2.14 11.26 -6.44
C HIS A 76 -0.69 11.13 -5.99
N ILE A 77 -0.49 10.93 -4.70
CA ILE A 77 0.84 10.83 -4.09
C ILE A 77 0.96 9.48 -3.39
N LEU A 78 2.01 8.73 -3.72
CA LEU A 78 2.33 7.49 -3.01
C LEU A 78 2.97 7.82 -1.68
N VAL A 79 2.41 7.29 -0.60
CA VAL A 79 2.89 7.52 0.76
C VAL A 79 3.32 6.21 1.38
N ILE A 80 4.55 6.18 1.89
CA ILE A 80 5.11 5.06 2.62
C ILE A 80 5.54 5.55 3.99
N MET A 81 5.07 4.89 5.06
CA MET A 81 5.44 5.22 6.43
C MET A 81 6.45 4.22 6.97
N PRO A 82 7.35 4.65 7.88
CA PRO A 82 8.30 3.74 8.50
C PRO A 82 7.61 2.75 9.46
N ASP A 83 8.26 1.63 9.69
CA ASP A 83 7.86 0.63 10.69
C ASP A 83 6.41 0.14 10.54
N ASN A 84 5.90 0.13 9.31
CA ASN A 84 4.53 -0.29 8.99
C ASN A 84 3.47 0.53 9.74
N LEU A 85 3.77 1.79 10.02
CA LEU A 85 2.82 2.71 10.64
C LEU A 85 1.66 3.00 9.69
N TYR A 86 0.44 2.85 10.19
CA TYR A 86 -0.77 3.26 9.47
C TYR A 86 -1.27 4.58 10.04
N LEU A 87 -1.37 5.61 9.17
CA LEU A 87 -1.89 6.92 9.55
C LEU A 87 -3.39 7.01 9.19
N PRO A 88 -4.31 6.95 10.18
CA PRO A 88 -5.75 6.95 9.89
C PRO A 88 -6.22 8.17 9.11
N ILE A 89 -5.56 9.32 9.27
CA ILE A 89 -5.92 10.54 8.55
C ILE A 89 -5.79 10.37 7.01
N LEU A 90 -4.97 9.43 6.54
CA LEU A 90 -4.83 9.16 5.12
C LEU A 90 -6.06 8.46 4.51
N ASN A 91 -7.00 8.01 5.35
CA ASN A 91 -8.28 7.49 4.87
C ASN A 91 -9.26 8.62 4.53
N VAL A 92 -8.93 9.85 4.88
CA VAL A 92 -9.76 11.04 4.64
C VAL A 92 -9.20 11.84 3.47
N ARG A 93 -9.93 11.91 2.37
CA ARG A 93 -9.55 12.66 1.17
C ARG A 93 -9.62 14.16 1.41
N GLY A 94 -8.97 14.93 0.54
CA GLY A 94 -9.15 16.38 0.46
C GLY A 94 -8.06 17.22 1.09
N MET A 95 -6.99 16.62 1.61
CA MET A 95 -5.84 17.42 2.03
C MET A 95 -5.09 17.97 0.83
N THR A 96 -4.53 19.17 0.99
CA THR A 96 -3.57 19.72 0.04
C THR A 96 -2.25 18.95 0.13
N LEU A 97 -1.44 19.02 -0.93
CA LEU A 97 -0.11 18.42 -0.93
C LEU A 97 0.74 18.97 0.24
N LYS A 98 0.70 20.27 0.47
CA LYS A 98 1.45 20.92 1.57
C LYS A 98 1.11 20.32 2.93
N ARG A 99 -0.18 20.14 3.22
CA ARG A 99 -0.63 19.56 4.47
C ARG A 99 -0.27 18.07 4.58
N LEU A 100 -0.43 17.34 3.48
CA LEU A 100 -0.05 15.93 3.42
C LEU A 100 1.43 15.76 3.76
N LEU A 101 2.30 16.50 3.09
CA LEU A 101 3.74 16.43 3.33
C LEU A 101 4.10 16.78 4.76
N LYS A 102 3.47 17.81 5.34
CA LYS A 102 3.71 18.21 6.72
C LYS A 102 3.39 17.08 7.70
N ILE A 103 2.26 16.41 7.52
CA ILE A 103 1.85 15.31 8.40
C ILE A 103 2.73 14.07 8.19
N VAL A 104 2.95 13.67 6.95
CA VAL A 104 3.72 12.47 6.63
C VAL A 104 5.17 12.62 7.11
N HIS A 105 5.80 13.76 6.83
CA HIS A 105 7.19 14.01 7.27
C HIS A 105 7.32 14.06 8.78
N ARG A 106 6.31 14.58 9.48
CA ARG A 106 6.31 14.62 10.95
C ARG A 106 6.45 13.22 11.56
N PHE A 107 5.90 12.20 10.92
CA PHE A 107 5.96 10.80 11.37
C PHE A 107 7.01 9.97 10.63
N GLY A 108 7.90 10.60 9.89
CA GLY A 108 9.05 9.95 9.27
C GLY A 108 8.83 9.35 7.88
N GLY A 109 7.67 9.56 7.35
CA GLY A 109 7.36 9.06 6.00
C GLY A 109 7.89 9.97 4.91
#